data_42f5e710f4f9c9449af734ec9c63042e
#
_entry.id   42f5e710f4f9c9449af734ec9c63042e
#
_cell.length_a   1.000
_cell.length_b   1.000
_cell.length_c   1.000
_cell.angle_alpha   90.00
_cell.angle_beta   90.00
_cell.angle_gamma   90.00
#
_symmetry.space_group_name_H-M   'P 1'
#
loop_
_entity.id
_entity.type
_entity.pdbx_description
1 polymer ?
#
loop_
_entity_poly.entity_id
_entity_poly.type
_entity_poly.pdbx_seq_one_letter_code
_entity_poly.pdbx_strand_id
1 'polypeptide(L)'
;MRYGVRSILALLLAGLLVSAAGCGDAPPEKARPPLVRTERVETNEAAHAVNYAGSVRGRYEKNLAFQVGGRVIARAVNVGDRVEAGAPLLRLDASDIVQRSRQADAAVDAAKAQLDLAAANAARYRELYAAEAVPAAVLDQYETAYEAAAASYRQALAQAAEGKNAVSYTELLADAPGVISAVMAEMGQVVAAGQTVVTLVESGELEVEIAVPEDRLADVPPGKEVAVSFWALGAGVVSGTVREVAPMADAVSRTYRVRVSVPAPPAGMALGMTANVAVGRARTSAVRLPLAAIYQTGGAPSVWLVGADNKVFLQEVAVDGYDGNDVLVQGLADGALVVTAGVHKLREGDEVRTGDAP
;
A
#
# COMPACT_ATOMS: atom_id res chain seq x y z
N MET A 1 -56.67 -64.19 70.27
CA MET A 1 -55.73 -63.34 69.56
C MET A 1 -56.06 -63.29 68.04
N ARG A 2 -57.28 -62.93 67.63
CA ARG A 2 -57.64 -62.93 66.17
C ARG A 2 -58.46 -61.65 65.73
N TYR A 3 -58.68 -60.70 66.60
CA TYR A 3 -59.43 -59.48 66.28
C TYR A 3 -58.62 -58.19 66.11
N GLY A 4 -57.31 -58.20 66.44
CA GLY A 4 -56.46 -56.96 66.35
C GLY A 4 -55.92 -56.61 64.95
N VAL A 5 -55.70 -57.59 64.09
CA VAL A 5 -55.08 -57.42 62.77
C VAL A 5 -56.08 -56.87 61.72
N ARG A 6 -57.37 -57.15 61.86
CA ARG A 6 -58.33 -56.67 60.87
C ARG A 6 -58.67 -55.18 61.05
N SER A 7 -58.60 -54.66 62.25
CA SER A 7 -58.88 -53.24 62.55
C SER A 7 -57.69 -52.32 62.11
N ILE A 8 -56.47 -52.79 62.16
CA ILE A 8 -55.25 -52.06 61.69
C ILE A 8 -55.21 -51.99 60.17
N LEU A 9 -55.62 -53.06 59.51
CA LEU A 9 -55.64 -53.10 58.02
C LEU A 9 -56.74 -52.19 57.45
N ALA A 10 -57.86 -52.06 58.11
CA ALA A 10 -58.93 -51.14 57.69
C ALA A 10 -58.59 -49.67 57.91
N LEU A 11 -57.84 -49.31 58.95
CA LEU A 11 -57.34 -47.92 59.19
C LEU A 11 -56.19 -47.53 58.21
N LEU A 12 -55.33 -48.49 57.79
CA LEU A 12 -54.36 -48.24 56.78
C LEU A 12 -54.90 -48.10 55.36
N LEU A 13 -55.99 -48.80 55.06
CA LEU A 13 -56.69 -48.69 53.77
C LEU A 13 -57.51 -47.39 53.68
N ALA A 14 -58.09 -46.91 54.78
CA ALA A 14 -58.78 -45.62 54.83
C ALA A 14 -57.83 -44.40 54.75
N GLY A 15 -56.59 -44.56 55.27
CA GLY A 15 -55.54 -43.53 55.17
C GLY A 15 -54.98 -43.39 53.76
N LEU A 16 -54.97 -44.49 52.94
CA LEU A 16 -54.46 -44.48 51.59
C LEU A 16 -55.48 -43.87 50.59
N LEU A 17 -56.77 -43.84 50.90
CA LEU A 17 -57.86 -43.30 50.06
C LEU A 17 -57.99 -41.79 50.20
N VAL A 18 -57.53 -41.16 51.30
CA VAL A 18 -57.59 -39.70 51.48
C VAL A 18 -56.45 -38.96 50.88
N SER A 19 -55.29 -39.65 50.52
CA SER A 19 -54.13 -39.04 49.86
C SER A 19 -54.24 -38.97 48.33
N ALA A 20 -55.34 -39.52 47.73
CA ALA A 20 -55.55 -39.48 46.27
C ALA A 20 -56.44 -38.35 45.74
N ALA A 21 -56.96 -37.49 46.63
CA ALA A 21 -57.86 -36.42 46.23
C ALA A 21 -57.32 -35.01 46.29
N GLY A 22 -55.95 -34.86 46.09
CA GLY A 22 -55.29 -33.55 46.26
C GLY A 22 -54.41 -33.12 45.06
N CYS A 23 -54.70 -33.55 43.83
CA CYS A 23 -54.16 -32.90 42.63
C CYS A 23 -55.30 -32.17 41.91
N GLY A 24 -55.70 -31.02 42.43
CA GLY A 24 -56.41 -30.05 41.64
C GLY A 24 -55.37 -29.42 40.65
N ASP A 25 -55.60 -29.60 39.34
CA ASP A 25 -54.93 -28.81 38.32
C ASP A 25 -55.24 -27.34 38.60
N ALA A 26 -54.21 -26.65 39.16
CA ALA A 26 -54.23 -25.20 39.15
C ALA A 26 -54.22 -24.77 37.66
N PRO A 27 -55.13 -23.90 37.24
CA PRO A 27 -55.07 -23.39 35.87
C PRO A 27 -53.66 -22.85 35.59
N PRO A 28 -53.07 -23.13 34.43
CA PRO A 28 -51.72 -22.67 34.12
C PRO A 28 -51.70 -21.15 34.33
N GLU A 29 -50.90 -20.71 35.32
CA GLU A 29 -50.61 -19.30 35.52
C GLU A 29 -50.09 -18.80 34.19
N LYS A 30 -50.82 -17.92 33.50
CA LYS A 30 -50.38 -17.31 32.25
C LYS A 30 -48.97 -16.76 32.50
N ALA A 31 -47.96 -17.42 31.98
CA ALA A 31 -46.60 -17.03 32.13
C ALA A 31 -46.49 -15.53 31.75
N ARG A 32 -46.03 -14.73 32.69
CA ARG A 32 -45.91 -13.28 32.43
C ARG A 32 -45.01 -13.12 31.20
N PRO A 33 -45.41 -12.29 30.22
CA PRO A 33 -44.59 -12.05 29.03
C PRO A 33 -43.16 -11.71 29.43
N PRO A 34 -42.14 -12.28 28.76
CA PRO A 34 -40.73 -12.04 29.08
C PRO A 34 -40.40 -10.55 28.96
N LEU A 35 -39.61 -10.06 29.91
CA LEU A 35 -39.08 -8.70 29.84
C LEU A 35 -37.88 -8.67 28.90
N VAL A 36 -37.93 -7.84 27.89
CA VAL A 36 -36.87 -7.61 26.92
C VAL A 36 -36.41 -6.16 26.98
N ARG A 37 -35.13 -5.94 26.73
CA ARG A 37 -34.59 -4.61 26.50
C ARG A 37 -34.74 -4.28 25.02
N THR A 38 -35.26 -3.09 24.74
CA THR A 38 -35.44 -2.63 23.36
C THR A 38 -34.72 -1.32 23.12
N GLU A 39 -34.34 -1.09 21.89
CA GLU A 39 -33.74 0.14 21.42
C GLU A 39 -34.47 0.59 20.16
N ARG A 40 -34.75 1.89 20.08
CA ARG A 40 -35.38 2.48 18.89
C ARG A 40 -34.30 2.70 17.83
N VAL A 41 -34.53 2.17 16.65
CA VAL A 41 -33.65 2.34 15.51
C VAL A 41 -33.60 3.83 15.13
N GLU A 42 -32.43 4.40 15.21
CA GLU A 42 -32.13 5.69 14.62
C GLU A 42 -31.22 5.41 13.39
N THR A 43 -31.74 5.70 12.21
CA THR A 43 -30.98 5.57 11.00
C THR A 43 -29.95 6.69 10.96
N ASN A 44 -28.77 6.44 11.50
CA ASN A 44 -27.66 7.35 11.36
C ASN A 44 -26.98 7.07 10.02
N GLU A 45 -26.90 8.10 9.17
CA GLU A 45 -26.01 8.10 8.02
C GLU A 45 -24.54 8.13 8.50
N ALA A 46 -24.13 7.09 9.22
CA ALA A 46 -22.76 6.97 9.64
C ALA A 46 -21.92 6.63 8.39
N ALA A 47 -21.15 7.60 7.94
CA ALA A 47 -20.12 7.36 6.96
C ALA A 47 -19.05 6.46 7.61
N HIS A 48 -19.12 5.15 7.33
CA HIS A 48 -18.09 4.23 7.81
C HIS A 48 -16.81 4.49 7.04
N ALA A 49 -15.77 4.91 7.74
CA ALA A 49 -14.43 4.98 7.20
C ALA A 49 -13.70 3.67 7.53
N VAL A 50 -13.21 3.00 6.49
CA VAL A 50 -12.25 1.91 6.67
C VAL A 50 -10.88 2.52 6.83
N ASN A 51 -10.15 2.11 7.87
CA ASN A 51 -8.83 2.63 8.18
C ASN A 51 -7.75 1.72 7.62
N TYR A 52 -6.81 2.30 6.86
CA TYR A 52 -5.64 1.62 6.34
C TYR A 52 -4.39 2.22 6.96
N ALA A 53 -3.56 1.38 7.57
CA ALA A 53 -2.24 1.79 8.00
C ALA A 53 -1.33 1.97 6.77
N GLY A 54 -0.55 3.03 6.78
CA GLY A 54 0.38 3.35 5.70
C GLY A 54 1.66 3.97 6.21
N SER A 55 2.58 4.24 5.30
CA SER A 55 3.83 4.92 5.58
C SER A 55 4.06 6.07 4.62
N VAL A 56 4.69 7.13 5.13
CA VAL A 56 5.10 8.28 4.32
C VAL A 56 6.26 7.88 3.42
N ARG A 57 6.10 8.12 2.12
CA ARG A 57 7.08 7.88 1.06
C ARG A 57 7.34 9.15 0.27
N GLY A 58 8.49 9.22 -0.36
CA GLY A 58 8.69 10.23 -1.40
C GLY A 58 7.91 9.86 -2.65
N ARG A 59 7.46 10.87 -3.37
CA ARG A 59 6.81 10.66 -4.67
C ARG A 59 7.75 9.99 -5.66
N TYR A 60 9.02 10.42 -5.66
CA TYR A 60 10.07 9.87 -6.52
C TYR A 60 11.20 9.31 -5.65
N GLU A 61 11.39 8.00 -5.76
CA GLU A 61 12.50 7.27 -5.16
C GLU A 61 13.38 6.73 -6.29
N LYS A 62 14.65 7.12 -6.33
CA LYS A 62 15.60 6.73 -7.38
C LYS A 62 16.66 5.81 -6.83
N ASN A 63 16.84 4.70 -7.51
CA ASN A 63 17.92 3.77 -7.24
C ASN A 63 19.13 4.15 -8.11
N LEU A 64 20.13 4.78 -7.50
CA LEU A 64 21.34 5.23 -8.19
C LEU A 64 22.35 4.10 -8.27
N ALA A 65 22.97 3.96 -9.43
CA ALA A 65 23.94 2.94 -9.75
C ALA A 65 25.07 3.54 -10.60
N PHE A 66 26.27 2.96 -10.49
CA PHE A 66 27.35 3.31 -11.41
C PHE A 66 27.12 2.70 -12.80
N GLN A 67 27.51 3.41 -13.85
CA GLN A 67 27.47 2.89 -15.23
C GLN A 67 28.69 2.02 -15.55
N VAL A 68 29.73 2.04 -14.70
CA VAL A 68 30.92 1.22 -14.77
C VAL A 68 31.15 0.47 -13.48
N GLY A 69 31.78 -0.72 -13.56
CA GLY A 69 32.15 -1.47 -12.35
C GLY A 69 33.50 -1.03 -11.80
N GLY A 70 33.68 -1.17 -10.48
CA GLY A 70 34.94 -0.85 -9.83
C GLY A 70 34.88 -0.95 -8.31
N ARG A 71 35.99 -0.69 -7.65
CA ARG A 71 36.09 -0.64 -6.20
C ARG A 71 35.72 0.75 -5.69
N VAL A 72 34.83 0.83 -4.69
CA VAL A 72 34.47 2.08 -4.02
C VAL A 72 35.66 2.57 -3.19
N ILE A 73 36.17 3.76 -3.48
CA ILE A 73 37.29 4.38 -2.75
C ILE A 73 36.85 5.57 -1.87
N ALA A 74 35.68 6.15 -2.11
CA ALA A 74 35.14 7.21 -1.30
C ALA A 74 33.63 7.14 -1.20
N ARG A 75 33.11 7.47 -0.03
CA ARG A 75 31.71 7.62 0.28
C ARG A 75 31.52 8.99 0.95
N ALA A 76 30.83 9.91 0.29
CA ALA A 76 30.64 11.28 0.72
C ALA A 76 29.32 11.49 1.50
N VAL A 77 28.42 10.50 1.50
CA VAL A 77 27.07 10.63 2.06
C VAL A 77 26.72 9.49 3.00
N ASN A 78 25.83 9.77 3.95
CA ASN A 78 25.23 8.83 4.89
C ASN A 78 23.71 8.79 4.68
N VAL A 79 23.06 7.76 5.25
CA VAL A 79 21.60 7.69 5.30
C VAL A 79 21.07 8.86 6.11
N GLY A 80 20.09 9.56 5.58
CA GLY A 80 19.49 10.77 6.17
C GLY A 80 20.10 12.08 5.70
N ASP A 81 21.24 12.07 5.00
CA ASP A 81 21.87 13.29 4.48
C ASP A 81 21.00 13.91 3.37
N ARG A 82 20.93 15.25 3.39
CA ARG A 82 20.35 16.04 2.31
C ARG A 82 21.41 16.39 1.30
N VAL A 83 21.08 16.20 0.03
CA VAL A 83 21.98 16.47 -1.09
C VAL A 83 21.31 17.38 -2.10
N GLU A 84 22.12 18.21 -2.75
CA GLU A 84 21.72 19.01 -3.92
C GLU A 84 22.05 18.27 -5.21
N ALA A 85 21.42 18.66 -6.32
CA ALA A 85 21.74 18.11 -7.63
C ALA A 85 23.22 18.36 -7.95
N GLY A 86 23.93 17.33 -8.46
CA GLY A 86 25.36 17.38 -8.75
C GLY A 86 26.26 17.12 -7.55
N ALA A 87 25.72 16.93 -6.33
CA ALA A 87 26.54 16.58 -5.17
C ALA A 87 27.18 15.19 -5.33
N PRO A 88 28.50 15.02 -5.00
CA PRO A 88 29.16 13.73 -5.08
C PRO A 88 28.65 12.79 -3.97
N LEU A 89 28.27 11.59 -4.35
CA LEU A 89 27.76 10.56 -3.44
C LEU A 89 28.81 9.49 -3.14
N LEU A 90 29.31 8.84 -4.19
CA LEU A 90 30.34 7.81 -4.13
C LEU A 90 31.33 7.97 -5.26
N ARG A 91 32.55 7.41 -5.10
CA ARG A 91 33.55 7.39 -6.14
C ARG A 91 34.23 6.04 -6.21
N LEU A 92 34.43 5.57 -7.44
CA LEU A 92 35.21 4.35 -7.76
C LEU A 92 36.69 4.65 -7.99
N ASP A 93 37.51 3.62 -7.85
CA ASP A 93 38.89 3.65 -8.32
C ASP A 93 38.89 3.74 -9.85
N ALA A 94 39.31 4.89 -10.36
CA ALA A 94 39.34 5.18 -11.77
C ALA A 94 40.68 4.79 -12.45
N SER A 95 41.66 4.25 -11.72
CA SER A 95 43.05 4.09 -12.19
C SER A 95 43.12 3.40 -13.55
N ASP A 96 42.50 2.24 -13.70
CA ASP A 96 42.52 1.47 -14.94
C ASP A 96 41.71 2.12 -16.07
N ILE A 97 40.62 2.79 -15.71
CA ILE A 97 39.71 3.49 -16.66
C ILE A 97 40.44 4.73 -17.21
N VAL A 98 41.15 5.47 -16.39
CA VAL A 98 41.96 6.63 -16.78
C VAL A 98 43.10 6.19 -17.71
N GLN A 99 43.77 5.05 -17.43
CA GLN A 99 44.81 4.54 -18.33
C GLN A 99 44.25 4.15 -19.70
N ARG A 100 43.08 3.52 -19.75
CA ARG A 100 42.38 3.21 -21.01
C ARG A 100 41.99 4.47 -21.78
N SER A 101 41.51 5.50 -21.10
CA SER A 101 41.18 6.80 -21.71
C SER A 101 42.44 7.44 -22.33
N ARG A 102 43.58 7.45 -21.61
CA ARG A 102 44.85 7.97 -22.12
C ARG A 102 45.34 7.20 -23.32
N GLN A 103 45.17 5.87 -23.35
CA GLN A 103 45.53 5.04 -24.50
C GLN A 103 44.67 5.42 -25.72
N ALA A 104 43.40 5.67 -25.56
CA ALA A 104 42.50 6.14 -26.61
C ALA A 104 42.88 7.53 -27.11
N ASP A 105 43.25 8.46 -26.22
CA ASP A 105 43.76 9.78 -26.61
C ASP A 105 45.08 9.67 -27.44
N ALA A 106 46.02 8.79 -27.07
CA ALA A 106 47.25 8.54 -27.86
C ALA A 106 46.92 7.95 -29.24
N ALA A 107 45.87 7.12 -29.36
CA ALA A 107 45.41 6.61 -30.66
C ALA A 107 44.85 7.73 -31.56
N VAL A 108 44.18 8.73 -30.97
CA VAL A 108 43.72 9.94 -31.70
C VAL A 108 44.92 10.69 -32.28
N ASP A 109 46.01 10.90 -31.49
CA ASP A 109 47.18 11.62 -31.93
C ASP A 109 47.88 10.87 -33.09
N ALA A 110 48.00 9.54 -33.00
CA ALA A 110 48.55 8.71 -34.07
C ALA A 110 47.71 8.76 -35.36
N ALA A 111 46.37 8.63 -35.24
CA ALA A 111 45.46 8.69 -36.38
C ALA A 111 45.46 10.08 -37.03
N LYS A 112 45.59 11.15 -36.21
CA LYS A 112 45.71 12.53 -36.70
C LYS A 112 47.01 12.71 -37.52
N ALA A 113 48.15 12.26 -37.04
CA ALA A 113 49.41 12.34 -37.78
C ALA A 113 49.34 11.62 -39.14
N GLN A 114 48.62 10.46 -39.19
CA GLN A 114 48.39 9.71 -40.41
C GLN A 114 47.49 10.48 -41.38
N LEU A 115 46.45 11.13 -40.88
CA LEU A 115 45.55 11.98 -41.66
C LEU A 115 46.27 13.20 -42.22
N ASP A 116 47.07 13.87 -41.41
CA ASP A 116 47.84 15.05 -41.83
C ASP A 116 48.85 14.68 -42.99
N LEU A 117 49.52 13.52 -42.88
CA LEU A 117 50.39 13.01 -43.94
C LEU A 117 49.61 12.68 -45.22
N ALA A 118 48.44 11.97 -45.08
CA ALA A 118 47.62 11.60 -46.23
C ALA A 118 47.04 12.84 -46.93
N ALA A 119 46.60 13.84 -46.13
CA ALA A 119 46.10 15.11 -46.66
C ALA A 119 47.16 15.89 -47.45
N ALA A 120 48.39 15.97 -46.91
CA ALA A 120 49.50 16.62 -47.59
C ALA A 120 49.85 15.93 -48.92
N ASN A 121 49.86 14.57 -48.95
CA ASN A 121 50.06 13.80 -50.15
C ASN A 121 48.95 14.01 -51.18
N ALA A 122 47.69 13.91 -50.80
CA ALA A 122 46.53 14.14 -51.68
C ALA A 122 46.57 15.55 -52.30
N ALA A 123 46.86 16.57 -51.47
CA ALA A 123 47.04 17.96 -51.99
C ALA A 123 48.11 18.06 -53.04
N ARG A 124 49.29 17.49 -52.78
CA ARG A 124 50.42 17.48 -53.72
C ARG A 124 50.10 16.77 -55.06
N TYR A 125 49.45 15.61 -54.99
CA TYR A 125 49.13 14.85 -56.20
C TYR A 125 47.94 15.48 -56.97
N ARG A 126 47.03 16.26 -56.35
CA ARG A 126 46.07 17.11 -57.05
C ARG A 126 46.74 18.18 -57.89
N GLU A 127 47.76 18.83 -57.33
CA GLU A 127 48.60 19.81 -58.11
C GLU A 127 49.29 19.18 -59.26
N LEU A 128 49.98 17.98 -59.07
CA LEU A 128 50.69 17.24 -60.14
C LEU A 128 49.69 16.76 -61.21
N TYR A 129 48.50 16.34 -60.87
CA TYR A 129 47.49 15.94 -61.84
C TYR A 129 46.97 17.14 -62.62
N ALA A 130 46.72 18.27 -61.98
CA ALA A 130 46.34 19.53 -62.66
C ALA A 130 47.43 20.05 -63.64
N ALA A 131 48.73 19.70 -63.35
CA ALA A 131 49.85 19.95 -64.25
C ALA A 131 50.10 18.83 -65.28
N GLU A 132 49.15 17.85 -65.40
CA GLU A 132 49.25 16.69 -66.30
C GLU A 132 50.52 15.79 -66.05
N ALA A 133 51.17 15.88 -64.88
CA ALA A 133 52.38 15.18 -64.54
C ALA A 133 52.16 13.73 -64.05
N VAL A 134 50.88 13.39 -63.66
CA VAL A 134 50.54 12.05 -63.17
C VAL A 134 49.24 11.55 -63.75
N PRO A 135 49.01 10.23 -63.93
CA PRO A 135 47.73 9.66 -64.34
C PRO A 135 46.64 9.82 -63.25
N ALA A 136 45.36 9.87 -63.66
CA ALA A 136 44.17 9.94 -62.72
C ALA A 136 44.21 8.80 -61.68
N ALA A 137 44.54 7.58 -62.06
CA ALA A 137 44.57 6.44 -61.13
C ALA A 137 45.59 6.63 -59.96
N VAL A 138 46.64 7.42 -60.13
CA VAL A 138 47.56 7.77 -59.06
C VAL A 138 46.94 8.80 -58.12
N LEU A 139 46.25 9.79 -58.65
CA LEU A 139 45.47 10.74 -57.84
C LEU A 139 44.41 9.99 -57.00
N ASP A 140 43.60 9.14 -57.64
CA ASP A 140 42.51 8.36 -56.97
C ASP A 140 43.08 7.52 -55.82
N GLN A 141 44.30 6.95 -55.96
CA GLN A 141 44.99 6.22 -54.89
C GLN A 141 45.22 7.11 -53.64
N TYR A 142 45.72 8.33 -53.82
CA TYR A 142 46.02 9.24 -52.69
C TYR A 142 44.77 9.86 -52.12
N GLU A 143 43.74 10.09 -52.90
CA GLU A 143 42.41 10.53 -52.40
C GLU A 143 41.76 9.44 -51.58
N THR A 144 41.77 8.19 -52.04
CA THR A 144 41.27 7.04 -51.26
C THR A 144 42.07 6.86 -49.97
N ALA A 145 43.39 7.03 -50.01
CA ALA A 145 44.23 6.97 -48.79
C ALA A 145 43.90 8.08 -47.78
N TYR A 146 43.61 9.30 -48.29
CA TYR A 146 43.15 10.41 -47.43
C TYR A 146 41.79 10.12 -46.82
N GLU A 147 40.82 9.64 -47.57
CA GLU A 147 39.50 9.27 -47.06
C GLU A 147 39.57 8.17 -46.00
N ALA A 148 40.42 7.13 -46.23
CA ALA A 148 40.66 6.06 -45.28
C ALA A 148 41.27 6.59 -43.98
N ALA A 149 42.28 7.46 -44.04
CA ALA A 149 42.91 8.08 -42.89
C ALA A 149 41.93 9.00 -42.12
N ALA A 150 41.08 9.73 -42.85
CA ALA A 150 40.03 10.55 -42.23
C ALA A 150 38.98 9.70 -41.50
N ALA A 151 38.60 8.55 -42.04
CA ALA A 151 37.69 7.61 -41.37
C ALA A 151 38.34 7.02 -40.11
N SER A 152 39.61 6.64 -40.15
CA SER A 152 40.38 6.12 -39.01
C SER A 152 40.47 7.17 -37.88
N TYR A 153 40.75 8.42 -38.20
CA TYR A 153 40.79 9.52 -37.25
C TYR A 153 39.44 9.74 -36.56
N ARG A 154 38.32 9.74 -37.31
CA ARG A 154 36.98 9.83 -36.75
C ARG A 154 36.66 8.68 -35.79
N GLN A 155 37.08 7.46 -36.14
CA GLN A 155 36.92 6.28 -35.26
C GLN A 155 37.70 6.46 -33.96
N ALA A 156 38.97 6.90 -34.03
CA ALA A 156 39.77 7.14 -32.84
C ALA A 156 39.18 8.23 -31.93
N LEU A 157 38.62 9.31 -32.51
CA LEU A 157 37.90 10.34 -31.75
C LEU A 157 36.70 9.77 -31.00
N ALA A 158 35.92 8.89 -31.64
CA ALA A 158 34.76 8.26 -30.98
C ALA A 158 35.20 7.37 -29.81
N GLN A 159 36.27 6.60 -29.97
CA GLN A 159 36.82 5.76 -28.87
C GLN A 159 37.35 6.61 -27.70
N ALA A 160 38.03 7.74 -27.99
CA ALA A 160 38.50 8.65 -26.95
C ALA A 160 37.33 9.30 -26.18
N ALA A 161 36.26 9.65 -26.89
CA ALA A 161 35.03 10.17 -26.24
C ALA A 161 34.38 9.12 -25.30
N GLU A 162 34.31 7.86 -25.72
CA GLU A 162 33.85 6.74 -24.88
C GLU A 162 34.73 6.58 -23.63
N GLY A 163 36.07 6.63 -23.81
CA GLY A 163 37.00 6.57 -22.68
C GLY A 163 36.80 7.70 -21.68
N LYS A 164 36.59 8.94 -22.15
CA LYS A 164 36.29 10.10 -21.27
C LYS A 164 34.95 9.95 -20.52
N ASN A 165 33.93 9.47 -21.21
CA ASN A 165 32.65 9.18 -20.57
C ASN A 165 32.79 8.11 -19.47
N ALA A 166 33.55 7.04 -19.74
CA ALA A 166 33.80 6.00 -18.76
C ALA A 166 34.50 6.54 -17.48
N VAL A 167 35.43 7.50 -17.64
CA VAL A 167 36.04 8.18 -16.49
C VAL A 167 35.00 8.98 -15.71
N SER A 168 34.13 9.74 -16.36
CA SER A 168 33.08 10.50 -15.66
C SER A 168 32.12 9.60 -14.91
N TYR A 169 31.83 8.39 -15.40
CA TYR A 169 30.94 7.42 -14.75
C TYR A 169 31.54 6.78 -13.48
N THR A 170 32.81 7.03 -13.16
CA THR A 170 33.43 6.60 -11.90
C THR A 170 33.03 7.46 -10.70
N GLU A 171 32.43 8.59 -10.93
CA GLU A 171 31.89 9.46 -9.89
C GLU A 171 30.35 9.42 -9.94
N LEU A 172 29.73 8.98 -8.85
CA LEU A 172 28.28 8.96 -8.73
C LEU A 172 27.83 10.27 -8.12
N LEU A 173 27.06 11.03 -8.88
CA LEU A 173 26.51 12.32 -8.47
C LEU A 173 25.00 12.16 -8.22
N ALA A 174 24.45 13.02 -7.33
CA ALA A 174 22.99 13.14 -7.20
C ALA A 174 22.42 13.81 -8.46
N ASP A 175 21.42 13.20 -9.06
CA ASP A 175 20.75 13.73 -10.27
C ASP A 175 19.63 14.76 -9.94
N ALA A 176 19.20 14.81 -8.67
CA ALA A 176 18.20 15.72 -8.17
C ALA A 176 18.48 16.09 -6.69
N PRO A 177 17.96 17.21 -6.19
CA PRO A 177 18.01 17.48 -4.75
C PRO A 177 17.12 16.50 -3.98
N GLY A 178 17.59 16.01 -2.83
CA GLY A 178 16.85 15.00 -2.09
C GLY A 178 17.48 14.59 -0.77
N VAL A 179 16.98 13.49 -0.25
CA VAL A 179 17.47 12.83 0.98
C VAL A 179 17.91 11.41 0.64
N ILE A 180 19.06 11.00 1.13
CA ILE A 180 19.58 9.65 0.99
C ILE A 180 18.78 8.73 1.93
N SER A 181 17.98 7.81 1.37
CA SER A 181 17.18 6.86 2.14
C SER A 181 17.91 5.55 2.43
N ALA A 182 18.84 5.14 1.55
CA ALA A 182 19.66 3.96 1.76
C ALA A 182 21.02 4.10 1.06
N VAL A 183 22.06 3.52 1.67
CA VAL A 183 23.40 3.33 1.09
C VAL A 183 23.69 1.84 1.17
N MET A 184 23.91 1.21 0.01
CA MET A 184 24.08 -0.25 -0.12
C MET A 184 25.51 -0.64 -0.49
N ALA A 185 26.42 0.34 -0.61
CA ALA A 185 27.83 0.09 -0.93
C ALA A 185 28.74 0.79 0.07
N GLU A 186 29.74 0.05 0.54
CA GLU A 186 30.73 0.53 1.50
C GLU A 186 32.11 0.73 0.85
N MET A 187 32.95 1.56 1.50
CA MET A 187 34.35 1.76 1.06
C MET A 187 35.11 0.43 1.02
N GLY A 188 35.84 0.20 -0.06
CA GLY A 188 36.58 -1.03 -0.31
C GLY A 188 35.79 -2.12 -1.03
N GLN A 189 34.46 -2.01 -1.09
CA GLN A 189 33.61 -2.96 -1.80
C GLN A 189 33.76 -2.82 -3.32
N VAL A 190 33.70 -3.94 -4.05
CA VAL A 190 33.62 -3.96 -5.51
C VAL A 190 32.16 -4.04 -5.93
N VAL A 191 31.73 -3.13 -6.80
CA VAL A 191 30.37 -3.05 -7.33
C VAL A 191 30.37 -3.25 -8.84
N ALA A 192 29.30 -3.83 -9.36
CA ALA A 192 29.10 -4.00 -10.79
C ALA A 192 28.36 -2.79 -11.40
N ALA A 193 28.52 -2.61 -12.73
CA ALA A 193 27.68 -1.65 -13.45
C ALA A 193 26.19 -2.01 -13.33
N GLY A 194 25.35 -1.01 -13.08
CA GLY A 194 23.90 -1.17 -12.89
C GLY A 194 23.47 -1.69 -11.50
N GLN A 195 24.41 -2.03 -10.62
CA GLN A 195 24.10 -2.40 -9.24
C GLN A 195 23.70 -1.15 -8.45
N THR A 196 22.51 -1.17 -7.87
CA THR A 196 22.03 -0.08 -6.96
C THR A 196 22.98 0.06 -5.78
N VAL A 197 23.48 1.26 -5.55
CA VAL A 197 24.41 1.57 -4.45
C VAL A 197 23.89 2.62 -3.50
N VAL A 198 22.99 3.48 -3.97
CA VAL A 198 22.32 4.52 -3.16
C VAL A 198 20.88 4.62 -3.59
N THR A 199 19.97 4.83 -2.63
CA THR A 199 18.60 5.23 -2.93
C THR A 199 18.40 6.70 -2.49
N LEU A 200 18.03 7.52 -3.46
CA LEU A 200 17.74 8.94 -3.28
C LEU A 200 16.22 9.14 -3.35
N VAL A 201 15.68 9.80 -2.34
CA VAL A 201 14.30 10.30 -2.35
C VAL A 201 14.34 11.78 -2.71
N GLU A 202 13.75 12.15 -3.84
CA GLU A 202 13.72 13.55 -4.28
C GLU A 202 13.00 14.43 -3.27
N SER A 203 13.56 15.64 -3.07
CA SER A 203 12.88 16.68 -2.31
C SER A 203 11.63 17.14 -3.05
N GLY A 204 10.50 17.21 -2.34
CA GLY A 204 9.24 17.63 -2.97
C GLY A 204 8.03 17.02 -2.28
N GLU A 205 7.09 16.55 -3.07
CA GLU A 205 5.83 16.00 -2.58
C GLU A 205 6.04 14.67 -1.85
N LEU A 206 5.56 14.62 -0.61
CA LEU A 206 5.45 13.40 0.17
C LEU A 206 4.07 12.80 -0.02
N GLU A 207 3.99 11.48 -0.08
CA GLU A 207 2.77 10.71 -0.26
C GLU A 207 2.65 9.68 0.87
N VAL A 208 1.44 9.21 1.12
CA VAL A 208 1.21 8.07 2.01
C VAL A 208 0.94 6.85 1.15
N GLU A 209 1.73 5.81 1.33
CA GLU A 209 1.53 4.52 0.68
C GLU A 209 0.78 3.59 1.63
N ILE A 210 -0.36 3.06 1.18
CA ILE A 210 -1.19 2.08 1.89
C ILE A 210 -1.32 0.80 1.08
N ALA A 211 -1.61 -0.30 1.77
CA ALA A 211 -1.89 -1.60 1.17
C ALA A 211 -3.40 -1.90 1.29
N VAL A 212 -4.07 -2.07 0.16
CA VAL A 212 -5.52 -2.26 0.08
C VAL A 212 -5.82 -3.66 -0.46
N PRO A 213 -6.63 -4.48 0.23
CA PRO A 213 -7.07 -5.79 -0.27
C PRO A 213 -7.91 -5.67 -1.56
N GLU A 214 -7.90 -6.73 -2.37
CA GLU A 214 -8.57 -6.76 -3.67
C GLU A 214 -10.08 -6.47 -3.58
N ASP A 215 -10.75 -7.01 -2.58
CA ASP A 215 -12.20 -6.83 -2.34
C ASP A 215 -12.59 -5.39 -1.97
N ARG A 216 -11.58 -4.53 -1.70
CA ARG A 216 -11.75 -3.12 -1.30
C ARG A 216 -11.25 -2.11 -2.32
N LEU A 217 -10.73 -2.55 -3.46
CA LEU A 217 -10.21 -1.64 -4.49
C LEU A 217 -11.25 -0.68 -5.04
N ALA A 218 -12.50 -1.12 -5.15
CA ALA A 218 -13.60 -0.27 -5.60
C ALA A 218 -13.84 0.92 -4.66
N ASP A 219 -13.40 0.83 -3.41
CA ASP A 219 -13.55 1.88 -2.40
C ASP A 219 -12.49 2.99 -2.54
N VAL A 220 -11.42 2.79 -3.32
CA VAL A 220 -10.26 3.71 -3.44
C VAL A 220 -9.92 4.08 -4.90
N PRO A 221 -10.88 4.51 -5.72
CA PRO A 221 -10.56 4.91 -7.08
C PRO A 221 -9.64 6.13 -7.09
N PRO A 222 -8.77 6.28 -8.12
CA PRO A 222 -7.98 7.50 -8.31
C PRO A 222 -8.87 8.76 -8.30
N GLY A 223 -8.40 9.81 -7.62
CA GLY A 223 -9.13 11.06 -7.41
C GLY A 223 -10.03 11.09 -6.18
N LYS A 224 -10.19 9.98 -5.46
CA LYS A 224 -11.00 9.96 -4.25
C LYS A 224 -10.33 10.73 -3.11
N GLU A 225 -11.09 11.60 -2.45
CA GLU A 225 -10.67 12.25 -1.21
C GLU A 225 -10.73 11.28 -0.04
N VAL A 226 -9.69 11.34 0.79
CA VAL A 226 -9.52 10.51 1.99
C VAL A 226 -9.00 11.36 3.15
N ALA A 227 -9.26 10.92 4.36
CA ALA A 227 -8.76 11.57 5.56
C ALA A 227 -7.47 10.90 6.02
N VAL A 228 -6.41 11.67 6.23
CA VAL A 228 -5.10 11.17 6.64
C VAL A 228 -4.76 11.71 8.03
N SER A 229 -4.29 10.84 8.90
CA SER A 229 -3.82 11.23 10.24
C SER A 229 -2.45 10.61 10.53
N PHE A 230 -1.63 11.31 11.32
CA PHE A 230 -0.28 10.91 11.68
C PHE A 230 -0.16 10.82 13.20
N TRP A 231 0.08 9.62 13.71
CA TRP A 231 0.14 9.38 15.17
C TRP A 231 1.25 10.19 15.85
N ALA A 232 2.41 10.31 15.19
CA ALA A 232 3.57 10.98 15.76
C ALA A 232 3.42 12.51 15.85
N LEU A 233 2.51 13.11 15.07
CA LEU A 233 2.43 14.57 14.99
C LEU A 233 1.32 15.18 15.85
N GLY A 234 0.34 14.38 16.32
CA GLY A 234 -0.82 14.89 17.04
C GLY A 234 -1.61 15.96 16.25
N ALA A 235 -1.24 16.16 15.01
CA ALA A 235 -1.75 17.21 14.13
C ALA A 235 -3.05 16.75 13.47
N GLY A 236 -4.13 16.67 14.15
CA GLY A 236 -5.44 16.43 13.56
C GLY A 236 -5.52 15.59 12.27
N VAL A 237 -6.65 15.64 11.60
CA VAL A 237 -6.87 14.97 10.31
C VAL A 237 -6.61 15.96 9.19
N VAL A 238 -5.84 15.55 8.18
CA VAL A 238 -5.59 16.32 6.95
C VAL A 238 -6.25 15.65 5.75
N SER A 239 -6.62 16.41 4.74
CA SER A 239 -7.17 15.86 3.50
C SER A 239 -6.05 15.29 2.64
N GLY A 240 -6.27 14.09 2.11
CA GLY A 240 -5.46 13.47 1.07
C GLY A 240 -6.30 13.08 -0.13
N THR A 241 -5.66 12.81 -1.25
CA THR A 241 -6.33 12.35 -2.48
C THR A 241 -5.63 11.09 -3.00
N VAL A 242 -6.39 10.06 -3.31
CA VAL A 242 -5.88 8.87 -3.98
C VAL A 242 -5.34 9.27 -5.35
N ARG A 243 -4.01 9.21 -5.52
CA ARG A 243 -3.36 9.56 -6.78
C ARG A 243 -3.23 8.37 -7.72
N GLU A 244 -2.84 7.25 -7.16
CA GLU A 244 -2.46 6.06 -7.93
C GLU A 244 -2.84 4.78 -7.20
N VAL A 245 -3.34 3.83 -7.97
CA VAL A 245 -3.58 2.44 -7.55
C VAL A 245 -2.70 1.55 -8.42
N ALA A 246 -1.83 0.76 -7.81
CA ALA A 246 -0.97 -0.16 -8.56
C ALA A 246 -1.83 -1.14 -9.37
N PRO A 247 -1.47 -1.44 -10.64
CA PRO A 247 -2.26 -2.34 -11.48
C PRO A 247 -2.12 -3.81 -11.09
N MET A 248 -1.14 -4.15 -10.25
CA MET A 248 -0.87 -5.52 -9.80
C MET A 248 -0.77 -5.58 -8.28
N ALA A 249 -1.30 -6.65 -7.71
CA ALA A 249 -1.14 -6.95 -6.30
C ALA A 249 0.30 -7.38 -6.00
N ASP A 250 0.76 -7.08 -4.80
CA ASP A 250 1.96 -7.66 -4.24
C ASP A 250 1.77 -9.17 -4.06
N ALA A 251 2.73 -9.97 -4.53
CA ALA A 251 2.61 -11.42 -4.60
C ALA A 251 2.55 -12.10 -3.21
N VAL A 252 3.09 -11.45 -2.19
CA VAL A 252 3.19 -11.98 -0.82
C VAL A 252 1.97 -11.59 0.01
N SER A 253 1.66 -10.30 0.06
CA SER A 253 0.56 -9.76 0.87
C SER A 253 -0.81 -9.88 0.20
N ARG A 254 -0.86 -10.06 -1.12
CA ARG A 254 -2.08 -10.04 -1.96
C ARG A 254 -2.87 -8.74 -1.82
N THR A 255 -2.16 -7.66 -1.57
CA THR A 255 -2.74 -6.31 -1.48
C THR A 255 -2.24 -5.43 -2.61
N TYR A 256 -3.02 -4.45 -2.98
CA TYR A 256 -2.66 -3.47 -3.98
C TYR A 256 -2.07 -2.25 -3.29
N ARG A 257 -0.97 -1.76 -3.83
CA ARG A 257 -0.34 -0.53 -3.37
C ARG A 257 -1.15 0.66 -3.87
N VAL A 258 -1.56 1.52 -2.94
CA VAL A 258 -2.29 2.76 -3.23
C VAL A 258 -1.49 3.93 -2.69
N ARG A 259 -1.27 4.94 -3.51
CA ARG A 259 -0.56 6.17 -3.16
C ARG A 259 -1.55 7.31 -2.97
N VAL A 260 -1.48 7.93 -1.82
CA VAL A 260 -2.32 9.05 -1.41
C VAL A 260 -1.46 10.31 -1.33
N SER A 261 -1.74 11.26 -2.19
CA SER A 261 -1.12 12.58 -2.16
C SER A 261 -1.68 13.40 -0.98
N VAL A 262 -0.81 14.12 -0.27
CA VAL A 262 -1.18 15.02 0.83
C VAL A 262 -0.78 16.45 0.42
N PRO A 263 -1.68 17.21 -0.23
CA PRO A 263 -1.34 18.53 -0.80
C PRO A 263 -0.88 19.56 0.24
N ALA A 264 -1.40 19.44 1.47
CA ALA A 264 -1.04 20.29 2.60
C ALA A 264 -0.44 19.44 3.73
N PRO A 265 0.83 19.00 3.59
CA PRO A 265 1.47 18.15 4.59
C PRO A 265 1.61 18.91 5.92
N PRO A 266 1.31 18.27 7.06
CA PRO A 266 1.50 18.90 8.36
C PRO A 266 2.98 19.13 8.64
N ALA A 267 3.28 20.18 9.39
CA ALA A 267 4.66 20.46 9.80
C ALA A 267 5.26 19.26 10.54
N GLY A 268 6.47 18.86 10.15
CA GLY A 268 7.14 17.70 10.72
C GLY A 268 6.84 16.36 10.05
N MET A 269 6.01 16.30 8.99
CA MET A 269 5.85 15.09 8.19
C MET A 269 7.19 14.67 7.59
N ALA A 270 7.62 13.44 7.86
CA ALA A 270 8.92 12.91 7.43
C ALA A 270 8.77 11.52 6.83
N LEU A 271 9.74 11.16 5.96
CA LEU A 271 9.83 9.85 5.34
C LEU A 271 9.81 8.73 6.38
N GLY A 272 9.09 7.66 6.10
CA GLY A 272 8.97 6.50 6.98
C GLY A 272 7.98 6.66 8.13
N MET A 273 7.38 7.85 8.34
CA MET A 273 6.34 8.01 9.37
C MET A 273 5.14 7.12 9.06
N THR A 274 4.55 6.57 10.13
CA THR A 274 3.28 5.85 10.04
C THR A 274 2.12 6.84 9.92
N ALA A 275 1.25 6.58 8.95
CA ALA A 275 0.00 7.31 8.75
C ALA A 275 -1.19 6.35 8.80
N ASN A 276 -2.35 6.87 9.17
CA ASN A 276 -3.63 6.19 9.04
C ASN A 276 -4.47 6.91 8.00
N VAL A 277 -4.93 6.18 7.00
CA VAL A 277 -5.79 6.68 5.92
C VAL A 277 -7.18 6.15 6.12
N ALA A 278 -8.12 7.03 6.44
CA ALA A 278 -9.53 6.72 6.59
C ALA A 278 -10.25 6.96 5.27
N VAL A 279 -10.71 5.87 4.67
CA VAL A 279 -11.45 5.87 3.40
C VAL A 279 -12.93 5.80 3.69
N GLY A 280 -13.66 6.90 3.48
CA GLY A 280 -15.11 6.93 3.61
C GLY A 280 -15.78 6.03 2.56
N ARG A 281 -16.69 5.16 2.99
CA ARG A 281 -17.59 4.42 2.09
C ARG A 281 -18.78 5.29 1.71
N ALA A 282 -19.41 4.97 0.58
CA ALA A 282 -20.68 5.58 0.22
C ALA A 282 -21.65 5.45 1.41
N ARG A 283 -22.39 6.52 1.71
CA ARG A 283 -23.39 6.53 2.76
C ARG A 283 -24.40 5.43 2.51
N THR A 284 -24.31 4.36 3.27
CA THR A 284 -25.38 3.38 3.38
C THR A 284 -26.12 3.67 4.68
N SER A 285 -27.44 3.69 4.62
CA SER A 285 -28.28 3.83 5.80
C SER A 285 -28.14 2.56 6.66
N ALA A 286 -27.09 2.52 7.45
CA ALA A 286 -26.84 1.42 8.38
C ALA A 286 -27.25 1.86 9.78
N VAL A 287 -27.84 0.94 10.51
CA VAL A 287 -28.23 1.08 11.91
C VAL A 287 -27.17 0.43 12.78
N ARG A 288 -26.72 1.14 13.80
CA ARG A 288 -25.81 0.59 14.80
C ARG A 288 -26.64 -0.11 15.89
N LEU A 289 -26.35 -1.39 16.12
CA LEU A 289 -26.96 -2.20 17.17
C LEU A 289 -25.88 -2.91 17.99
N PRO A 290 -26.10 -3.15 19.29
CA PRO A 290 -25.23 -4.04 20.06
C PRO A 290 -25.18 -5.43 19.42
N LEU A 291 -24.00 -6.06 19.38
CA LEU A 291 -23.82 -7.40 18.82
C LEU A 291 -24.79 -8.44 19.44
N ALA A 292 -25.19 -8.23 20.71
CA ALA A 292 -26.17 -9.06 21.41
C ALA A 292 -27.59 -9.00 20.83
N ALA A 293 -27.89 -8.04 19.95
CA ALA A 293 -29.18 -7.94 19.26
C ALA A 293 -29.30 -8.90 18.08
N ILE A 294 -28.18 -9.39 17.56
CA ILE A 294 -28.15 -10.32 16.42
C ILE A 294 -28.55 -11.72 16.87
N TYR A 295 -29.54 -12.27 16.18
CA TYR A 295 -29.98 -13.64 16.31
C TYR A 295 -29.67 -14.43 15.05
N GLN A 296 -28.91 -15.53 15.19
CA GLN A 296 -28.57 -16.40 14.09
C GLN A 296 -28.54 -17.85 14.54
N THR A 297 -29.37 -18.68 13.92
CA THR A 297 -29.49 -20.13 14.18
C THR A 297 -29.36 -20.91 12.87
N GLY A 298 -28.19 -20.77 12.19
CA GLY A 298 -27.90 -21.51 10.95
C GLY A 298 -28.47 -20.91 9.66
N GLY A 299 -29.15 -19.76 9.73
CA GLY A 299 -29.65 -18.99 8.59
C GLY A 299 -28.97 -17.63 8.44
N ALA A 300 -29.60 -16.70 7.72
CA ALA A 300 -29.17 -15.32 7.60
C ALA A 300 -29.21 -14.61 8.97
N PRO A 301 -28.30 -13.64 9.23
CA PRO A 301 -28.38 -12.80 10.42
C PRO A 301 -29.73 -12.10 10.49
N SER A 302 -30.36 -12.09 11.67
CA SER A 302 -31.70 -11.54 11.88
C SER A 302 -31.75 -10.78 13.20
N VAL A 303 -32.72 -9.92 13.33
CA VAL A 303 -33.03 -9.20 14.60
C VAL A 303 -34.49 -9.40 14.97
N TRP A 304 -34.81 -9.34 16.27
CA TRP A 304 -36.17 -9.33 16.74
C TRP A 304 -36.72 -7.92 16.77
N LEU A 305 -37.82 -7.67 16.05
CA LEU A 305 -38.57 -6.43 16.08
C LEU A 305 -39.82 -6.59 16.97
N VAL A 306 -40.18 -5.53 17.67
CA VAL A 306 -41.42 -5.47 18.47
C VAL A 306 -42.48 -4.71 17.69
N GLY A 307 -43.58 -5.38 17.41
CA GLY A 307 -44.75 -4.78 16.74
C GLY A 307 -45.58 -3.89 17.66
N ALA A 308 -46.54 -3.18 17.10
CA ALA A 308 -47.45 -2.30 17.82
C ALA A 308 -48.35 -3.06 18.83
N ASP A 309 -48.50 -4.38 18.65
CA ASP A 309 -49.25 -5.31 19.52
C ASP A 309 -48.36 -5.96 20.59
N ASN A 310 -47.14 -5.46 20.80
CA ASN A 310 -46.12 -6.00 21.70
C ASN A 310 -45.69 -7.45 21.37
N LYS A 311 -45.90 -7.91 20.14
CA LYS A 311 -45.42 -9.20 19.67
C LYS A 311 -44.12 -9.03 18.92
N VAL A 312 -43.26 -10.05 19.06
CA VAL A 312 -41.99 -10.07 18.36
C VAL A 312 -42.08 -10.85 17.07
N PHE A 313 -41.37 -10.34 16.05
CA PHE A 313 -41.17 -11.02 14.77
C PHE A 313 -39.73 -10.90 14.33
N LEU A 314 -39.26 -11.89 13.57
CA LEU A 314 -37.90 -11.97 13.09
C LEU A 314 -37.76 -11.22 11.76
N GLN A 315 -36.80 -10.31 11.67
CA GLN A 315 -36.44 -9.58 10.45
C GLN A 315 -35.01 -9.94 10.04
N GLU A 316 -34.83 -10.45 8.82
CA GLU A 316 -33.50 -10.63 8.24
C GLU A 316 -32.83 -9.27 8.01
N VAL A 317 -31.53 -9.21 8.29
CA VAL A 317 -30.72 -8.00 8.12
C VAL A 317 -29.42 -8.33 7.41
N ALA A 318 -28.91 -7.39 6.63
CA ALA A 318 -27.58 -7.50 6.05
C ALA A 318 -26.55 -6.85 6.99
N VAL A 319 -25.53 -7.62 7.39
CA VAL A 319 -24.42 -7.10 8.20
C VAL A 319 -23.44 -6.36 7.30
N ASP A 320 -23.23 -5.07 7.53
CA ASP A 320 -22.29 -4.23 6.77
C ASP A 320 -20.91 -4.15 7.41
N GLY A 321 -20.83 -4.35 8.74
CA GLY A 321 -19.55 -4.33 9.45
C GLY A 321 -19.71 -4.41 10.97
N TYR A 322 -18.57 -4.38 11.66
CA TYR A 322 -18.49 -4.39 13.13
C TYR A 322 -17.70 -3.17 13.60
N ASP A 323 -18.14 -2.57 14.70
CA ASP A 323 -17.49 -1.43 15.33
C ASP A 323 -17.41 -1.67 16.85
N GLY A 324 -16.29 -2.22 17.31
CA GLY A 324 -16.12 -2.62 18.70
C GLY A 324 -17.11 -3.71 19.12
N ASN A 325 -18.04 -3.38 20.03
CA ASN A 325 -19.10 -4.27 20.52
C ASN A 325 -20.42 -4.12 19.74
N ASP A 326 -20.45 -3.25 18.74
CA ASP A 326 -21.62 -2.98 17.93
C ASP A 326 -21.50 -3.58 16.54
N VAL A 327 -22.62 -3.87 15.93
CA VAL A 327 -22.76 -4.35 14.57
C VAL A 327 -23.58 -3.34 13.77
N LEU A 328 -23.20 -3.18 12.53
CA LEU A 328 -23.87 -2.30 11.59
C LEU A 328 -24.71 -3.15 10.67
N VAL A 329 -25.99 -2.88 10.67
CA VAL A 329 -26.98 -3.64 9.90
C VAL A 329 -27.77 -2.75 8.97
N GLN A 330 -28.15 -3.30 7.83
CA GLN A 330 -29.02 -2.68 6.84
C GLN A 330 -30.33 -3.46 6.76
N GLY A 331 -31.40 -2.81 6.28
CA GLY A 331 -32.71 -3.44 6.10
C GLY A 331 -33.70 -3.16 7.22
N LEU A 332 -33.40 -2.23 8.14
CA LEU A 332 -34.31 -1.81 9.19
C LEU A 332 -34.95 -0.45 8.85
N ALA A 333 -36.21 -0.32 9.16
CA ALA A 333 -36.92 0.95 9.03
C ALA A 333 -36.56 1.90 10.20
N ASP A 334 -36.48 3.20 9.89
CA ASP A 334 -36.26 4.22 10.92
C ASP A 334 -37.41 4.21 11.95
N GLY A 335 -37.06 4.32 13.23
CA GLY A 335 -38.02 4.24 14.33
C GLY A 335 -38.47 2.84 14.72
N ALA A 336 -38.04 1.76 14.04
CA ALA A 336 -38.34 0.39 14.44
C ALA A 336 -37.82 0.09 15.86
N LEU A 337 -38.51 -0.76 16.61
CA LEU A 337 -38.12 -1.15 17.95
C LEU A 337 -37.42 -2.50 17.91
N VAL A 338 -36.11 -2.53 18.14
CA VAL A 338 -35.28 -3.74 18.10
C VAL A 338 -35.02 -4.26 19.50
N VAL A 339 -35.09 -5.57 19.69
CA VAL A 339 -34.72 -6.22 20.96
C VAL A 339 -33.20 -6.32 21.04
N THR A 340 -32.59 -5.68 22.04
CA THR A 340 -31.13 -5.65 22.26
C THR A 340 -30.65 -6.63 23.33
N ALA A 341 -31.57 -7.14 24.19
CA ALA A 341 -31.24 -8.18 25.16
C ALA A 341 -32.39 -9.14 25.38
N GLY A 342 -32.07 -10.44 25.56
CA GLY A 342 -33.05 -11.50 25.76
C GLY A 342 -33.42 -12.27 24.49
N VAL A 343 -32.76 -12.02 23.38
CA VAL A 343 -33.07 -12.55 22.03
C VAL A 343 -33.16 -14.08 21.94
N HIS A 344 -32.36 -14.82 22.71
CA HIS A 344 -32.31 -16.30 22.66
C HIS A 344 -33.50 -17.02 23.29
N LYS A 345 -34.37 -16.30 24.00
CA LYS A 345 -35.54 -16.87 24.69
C LYS A 345 -36.85 -16.62 23.93
N LEU A 346 -36.81 -15.88 22.84
CA LEU A 346 -37.97 -15.44 22.08
C LEU A 346 -38.32 -16.42 20.97
N ARG A 347 -39.60 -16.54 20.68
CA ARG A 347 -40.16 -17.22 19.51
C ARG A 347 -41.04 -16.25 18.74
N GLU A 348 -41.17 -16.50 17.47
CA GLU A 348 -42.02 -15.67 16.61
C GLU A 348 -43.47 -15.62 17.12
N GLY A 349 -44.01 -14.42 17.29
CA GLY A 349 -45.33 -14.15 17.83
C GLY A 349 -45.44 -14.09 19.35
N ASP A 350 -44.34 -14.27 20.10
CA ASP A 350 -44.36 -14.12 21.56
C ASP A 350 -44.69 -12.68 21.94
N GLU A 351 -45.57 -12.54 22.95
CA GLU A 351 -45.89 -11.26 23.58
C GLU A 351 -44.80 -10.90 24.57
N VAL A 352 -44.21 -9.70 24.45
CA VAL A 352 -43.12 -9.24 25.31
C VAL A 352 -43.50 -7.98 26.08
N ARG A 353 -42.82 -7.76 27.21
CA ARG A 353 -42.83 -6.48 27.92
C ARG A 353 -41.55 -5.73 27.62
N THR A 354 -41.65 -4.56 27.09
CA THR A 354 -40.51 -3.67 26.83
C THR A 354 -40.12 -2.96 28.11
N GLY A 355 -38.87 -3.07 28.51
CA GLY A 355 -38.23 -2.24 29.53
C GLY A 355 -37.36 -1.23 28.85
N ASP A 356 -37.55 0.05 29.14
CA ASP A 356 -36.70 1.12 28.65
C ASP A 356 -35.28 0.91 29.17
N ALA A 357 -34.28 1.20 28.32
CA ALA A 357 -32.89 1.31 28.77
C ALA A 357 -32.80 2.54 29.71
N PRO A 358 -32.09 2.43 30.85
CA PRO A 358 -31.81 3.58 31.70
C PRO A 358 -30.95 4.60 31.01
#